data_051715fdc9c28f46af4745275ce50db0
#
_entry.id   051715fdc9c28f46af4745275ce50db0
#
_cell.length_a   1.000
_cell.length_b   1.000
_cell.length_c   1.000
_cell.angle_alpha   90.00
_cell.angle_beta   90.00
_cell.angle_gamma   90.00
#
_symmetry.space_group_name_H-M   'P 1'
#
loop_
_entity.id
_entity.type
_entity.pdbx_description
1 polymer ?
#
loop_
_entity_poly.entity_id
_entity_poly.type
_entity_poly.pdbx_seq_one_letter_code
_entity_poly.pdbx_strand_id
1 'polypeptide(L)'
;MKKVGFSMANKFNFAEISAESVENISETEVQEYKKDLKEKDFVSCNDSFRTYLKEIGQYPLLTQEEEFNYAKTYQKNHDPKAKEALVNHNLRLVVNIAKKFIGSGLAISDLVQEGNLGLMRAVDMYDPDKGFRFSTYATWWIKQAITRSIANDGRTIRMPVHAHEALVKYQKFVKDWNMTNSGVDLPSDEEIMEKLGINENTYTQITRYHPEIISLSTPVGEEQDSTIGDFIADERTNVEAQAELSDLKDTIEKILNNGDFTAREIDVLKKRFGFETGTPMTLEAVGEIYGITRERIRQIEAKAIRKLRHPKRASQLRMYTRG
;
A
#
# COMPACT_ATOMS: atom_id res chain seq x y z
N MET A 1 -8.95 5.14 -36.56
CA MET A 1 -8.57 4.96 -35.16
C MET A 1 -7.66 6.13 -34.79
N LYS A 2 -8.20 7.11 -34.08
CA LYS A 2 -7.48 8.34 -33.70
C LYS A 2 -6.64 8.05 -32.47
N LYS A 3 -5.33 8.26 -32.59
CA LYS A 3 -4.37 8.26 -31.45
C LYS A 3 -4.76 9.43 -30.54
N VAL A 4 -5.23 9.13 -29.35
CA VAL A 4 -5.35 10.10 -28.25
C VAL A 4 -3.93 10.30 -27.72
N GLY A 5 -3.36 11.48 -28.02
CA GLY A 5 -2.07 11.88 -27.50
C GLY A 5 -2.16 12.13 -25.99
N PHE A 6 -1.51 11.30 -25.22
CA PHE A 6 -1.29 11.47 -23.79
C PHE A 6 -0.15 12.49 -23.60
N SER A 7 -0.51 13.75 -23.41
CA SER A 7 0.39 14.80 -22.96
C SER A 7 0.08 15.12 -21.51
N MET A 8 0.72 14.41 -20.58
CA MET A 8 0.99 14.90 -19.23
C MET A 8 2.32 14.31 -18.76
N ALA A 9 3.39 14.97 -19.17
CA ALA A 9 4.68 14.78 -18.53
C ALA A 9 4.62 15.42 -17.14
N ASN A 10 4.30 14.62 -16.13
CA ASN A 10 4.47 15.00 -14.74
C ASN A 10 5.98 15.12 -14.48
N LYS A 11 6.43 16.38 -14.33
CA LYS A 11 7.82 16.75 -14.01
C LYS A 11 8.13 16.36 -12.57
N PHE A 12 8.49 15.12 -12.30
CA PHE A 12 9.04 14.74 -11.00
C PHE A 12 10.40 14.06 -11.17
N ASN A 13 11.40 14.75 -10.66
CA ASN A 13 12.80 14.42 -10.82
C ASN A 13 13.30 13.55 -9.67
N PHE A 14 12.97 12.25 -9.66
CA PHE A 14 13.48 11.29 -8.66
C PHE A 14 14.98 10.93 -8.85
N ALA A 15 15.56 11.35 -9.96
CA ALA A 15 16.83 10.82 -10.45
C ALA A 15 18.10 11.54 -9.96
N GLU A 16 17.98 12.66 -9.24
CA GLU A 16 19.13 13.47 -8.83
C GLU A 16 19.64 13.23 -7.41
N ILE A 17 19.17 12.16 -6.74
CA ILE A 17 19.60 11.88 -5.37
C ILE A 17 20.58 10.70 -5.37
N SER A 18 21.72 10.85 -6.03
CA SER A 18 22.92 10.08 -5.72
C SER A 18 23.71 10.80 -4.61
N ALA A 19 24.39 10.05 -3.75
CA ALA A 19 25.13 10.58 -2.60
C ALA A 19 26.24 11.60 -2.97
N GLU A 20 26.60 11.70 -4.26
CA GLU A 20 27.67 12.57 -4.78
C GLU A 20 27.25 14.00 -5.11
N SER A 21 25.93 14.31 -5.19
CA SER A 21 25.43 15.66 -5.56
C SER A 21 25.22 16.61 -4.37
N VAL A 22 25.72 16.28 -3.19
CA VAL A 22 25.45 17.04 -1.96
C VAL A 22 26.48 18.15 -1.68
N GLU A 23 27.61 18.19 -2.40
CA GLU A 23 28.72 19.10 -2.04
C GLU A 23 28.64 20.51 -2.66
N ASN A 24 27.80 20.77 -3.65
CA ASN A 24 27.78 22.10 -4.32
C ASN A 24 26.37 22.59 -4.65
N ILE A 25 25.55 22.91 -3.65
CA ILE A 25 24.35 23.72 -3.87
C ILE A 25 24.72 25.18 -3.58
N SER A 26 24.95 25.96 -4.65
CA SER A 26 25.18 27.39 -4.53
C SER A 26 23.92 28.12 -4.02
N GLU A 27 24.10 29.21 -3.27
CA GLU A 27 23.01 30.05 -2.75
C GLU A 27 22.10 30.60 -3.86
N THR A 28 22.58 30.67 -5.09
CA THR A 28 21.85 31.09 -6.29
C THR A 28 20.78 30.08 -6.72
N GLU A 29 21.04 28.78 -6.67
CA GLU A 29 20.03 27.74 -6.98
C GLU A 29 18.91 27.68 -5.95
N VAL A 30 19.20 28.01 -4.69
CA VAL A 30 18.20 28.15 -3.64
C VAL A 30 17.26 29.35 -3.88
N GLN A 31 17.74 30.38 -4.55
CA GLN A 31 16.94 31.59 -4.87
C GLN A 31 16.07 31.39 -6.12
N GLU A 32 16.54 30.67 -7.13
CA GLU A 32 15.73 30.30 -8.31
C GLU A 32 14.61 29.32 -7.93
N TYR A 33 14.90 28.30 -7.09
CA TYR A 33 13.88 27.39 -6.56
C TYR A 33 12.82 28.08 -5.69
N LYS A 34 13.18 29.18 -5.03
CA LYS A 34 12.21 30.03 -4.29
C LYS A 34 11.24 30.78 -5.20
N LYS A 35 11.58 30.96 -6.47
CA LYS A 35 10.76 31.68 -7.46
C LYS A 35 9.78 30.78 -8.17
N ASP A 36 10.13 29.51 -8.42
CA ASP A 36 9.28 28.53 -9.13
C ASP A 36 8.28 27.81 -8.22
N LEU A 37 8.53 27.76 -6.89
CA LEU A 37 7.61 27.24 -5.88
C LEU A 37 6.58 28.27 -5.39
N LYS A 38 6.47 29.42 -6.08
CA LYS A 38 5.42 30.39 -5.77
C LYS A 38 4.08 29.90 -6.29
N GLU A 39 3.22 29.59 -5.34
CA GLU A 39 1.76 29.74 -5.35
C GLU A 39 0.86 28.57 -5.68
N LYS A 40 1.22 27.53 -6.41
CA LYS A 40 0.20 26.51 -6.75
C LYS A 40 0.15 25.28 -5.82
N ASP A 41 1.29 24.78 -5.34
CA ASP A 41 1.33 23.57 -4.48
C ASP A 41 1.28 23.88 -2.98
N PHE A 42 1.54 25.13 -2.61
CA PHE A 42 1.46 25.61 -1.21
C PHE A 42 0.05 26.04 -0.78
N VAL A 43 -0.86 26.24 -1.73
CA VAL A 43 -2.22 26.74 -1.47
C VAL A 43 -3.12 25.69 -0.86
N SER A 44 -2.81 24.40 -1.00
CA SER A 44 -3.55 23.30 -0.34
C SER A 44 -2.95 22.88 1.02
N CYS A 45 -1.90 23.56 1.49
CA CYS A 45 -1.36 23.29 2.82
C CYS A 45 -2.38 23.69 3.89
N ASN A 46 -2.86 22.70 4.63
CA ASN A 46 -3.71 22.86 5.81
C ASN A 46 -3.18 23.97 6.71
N ASP A 47 -4.06 24.75 7.33
CA ASP A 47 -3.67 25.82 8.27
C ASP A 47 -2.78 25.30 9.42
N SER A 48 -2.90 24.02 9.77
CA SER A 48 -2.03 23.34 10.74
C SER A 48 -0.56 23.29 10.32
N PHE A 49 -0.27 22.98 9.04
CA PHE A 49 1.11 22.94 8.55
C PHE A 49 1.74 24.35 8.48
N ARG A 50 0.94 25.38 8.15
CA ARG A 50 1.39 26.78 8.21
C ARG A 50 1.73 27.22 9.64
N THR A 51 0.93 26.81 10.62
CA THR A 51 1.20 27.05 12.04
C THR A 51 2.50 26.37 12.46
N TYR A 52 2.71 25.11 12.11
CA TYR A 52 3.96 24.39 12.35
C TYR A 52 5.17 25.13 11.76
N LEU A 53 5.09 25.63 10.50
CA LEU A 53 6.18 26.39 9.87
C LEU A 53 6.51 27.70 10.60
N LYS A 54 5.50 28.36 11.18
CA LYS A 54 5.71 29.57 12.01
C LYS A 54 6.39 29.22 13.33
N GLU A 55 6.00 28.12 13.97
CA GLU A 55 6.58 27.66 15.23
C GLU A 55 8.06 27.29 15.07
N ILE A 56 8.41 26.48 14.06
CA ILE A 56 9.82 26.13 13.82
C ILE A 56 10.68 27.32 13.40
N GLY A 57 10.06 28.37 12.85
CA GLY A 57 10.74 29.60 12.48
C GLY A 57 11.22 30.43 13.69
N GLN A 58 10.69 30.18 14.89
CA GLN A 58 11.08 30.88 16.11
C GLN A 58 12.43 30.42 16.65
N TYR A 59 12.86 29.21 16.30
CA TYR A 59 14.13 28.64 16.75
C TYR A 59 15.29 29.15 15.87
N PRO A 60 16.26 29.92 16.43
CA PRO A 60 17.43 30.37 15.67
C PRO A 60 18.35 29.18 15.33
N LEU A 61 19.19 29.36 14.32
CA LEU A 61 20.20 28.35 13.98
C LEU A 61 21.29 28.32 15.05
N LEU A 62 21.71 27.12 15.46
CA LEU A 62 22.79 26.93 16.42
C LEU A 62 24.15 27.22 15.78
N THR A 63 25.05 27.80 16.57
CA THR A 63 26.48 27.88 16.25
C THR A 63 27.13 26.50 16.44
N GLN A 64 28.31 26.29 15.86
CA GLN A 64 29.03 25.02 15.99
C GLN A 64 29.37 24.68 17.44
N GLU A 65 29.68 25.69 18.25
CA GLU A 65 29.98 25.54 19.68
C GLU A 65 28.74 25.12 20.48
N GLU A 66 27.58 25.71 20.19
CA GLU A 66 26.33 25.33 20.83
C GLU A 66 25.89 23.92 20.43
N GLU A 67 25.99 23.56 19.12
CA GLU A 67 25.74 22.18 18.66
C GLU A 67 26.59 21.19 19.45
N PHE A 68 27.88 21.47 19.59
CA PHE A 68 28.81 20.61 20.32
C PHE A 68 28.46 20.49 21.80
N ASN A 69 28.13 21.60 22.45
CA ASN A 69 27.82 21.63 23.86
C ASN A 69 26.50 20.88 24.17
N TYR A 70 25.45 21.08 23.39
CA TYR A 70 24.21 20.33 23.55
C TYR A 70 24.40 18.83 23.26
N ALA A 71 25.12 18.47 22.20
CA ALA A 71 25.42 17.09 21.89
C ALA A 71 26.23 16.41 22.98
N LYS A 72 27.24 17.07 23.53
CA LYS A 72 28.07 16.55 24.62
C LYS A 72 27.31 16.39 25.93
N THR A 73 26.41 17.34 26.23
CA THR A 73 25.53 17.28 27.39
C THR A 73 24.58 16.10 27.27
N TYR A 74 24.00 15.89 26.08
CA TYR A 74 23.11 14.76 25.81
C TYR A 74 23.85 13.42 25.90
N GLN A 75 25.03 13.32 25.30
CA GLN A 75 25.84 12.09 25.32
C GLN A 75 26.24 11.67 26.74
N LYS A 76 26.57 12.64 27.63
CA LYS A 76 27.00 12.36 29.00
C LYS A 76 25.85 12.06 29.96
N ASN A 77 24.79 12.83 29.89
CA ASN A 77 23.74 12.85 30.92
C ASN A 77 22.40 12.31 30.42
N HIS A 78 22.23 12.04 29.12
CA HIS A 78 20.95 11.74 28.47
C HIS A 78 19.88 12.80 28.80
N ASP A 79 20.30 14.08 28.91
CA ASP A 79 19.41 15.18 29.26
C ASP A 79 18.36 15.40 28.15
N PRO A 80 17.06 15.21 28.43
CA PRO A 80 16.01 15.38 27.43
C PRO A 80 15.92 16.81 26.91
N LYS A 81 16.29 17.82 27.71
CA LYS A 81 16.29 19.23 27.27
C LYS A 81 17.36 19.49 26.22
N ALA A 82 18.54 18.89 26.37
CA ALA A 82 19.60 19.02 25.38
C ALA A 82 19.20 18.34 24.04
N LYS A 83 18.55 17.18 24.12
CA LYS A 83 17.98 16.50 22.93
C LYS A 83 16.93 17.38 22.25
N GLU A 84 15.97 17.90 23.01
CA GLU A 84 14.90 18.76 22.53
C GLU A 84 15.45 20.02 21.85
N ALA A 85 16.46 20.66 22.45
CA ALA A 85 17.13 21.82 21.86
C ALA A 85 17.77 21.46 20.50
N LEU A 86 18.55 20.35 20.42
CA LEU A 86 19.15 19.92 19.16
C LEU A 86 18.10 19.62 18.08
N VAL A 87 16.98 19.01 18.43
CA VAL A 87 15.89 18.72 17.48
C VAL A 87 15.25 20.01 17.03
N ASN A 88 14.77 20.87 17.93
CA ASN A 88 13.98 22.05 17.61
C ASN A 88 14.73 23.05 16.73
N HIS A 89 16.01 23.26 16.98
CA HIS A 89 16.84 24.17 16.19
C HIS A 89 17.20 23.61 14.80
N ASN A 90 16.97 22.30 14.54
CA ASN A 90 17.25 21.66 13.25
C ASN A 90 15.98 21.25 12.45
N LEU A 91 14.76 21.53 12.94
CA LEU A 91 13.51 21.23 12.22
C LEU A 91 13.44 21.90 10.84
N ARG A 92 14.03 23.09 10.70
CA ARG A 92 14.11 23.79 9.40
C ARG A 92 14.92 23.02 8.36
N LEU A 93 15.98 22.30 8.77
CA LEU A 93 16.75 21.42 7.90
C LEU A 93 15.88 20.28 7.34
N VAL A 94 15.04 19.67 8.19
CA VAL A 94 14.12 18.62 7.77
C VAL A 94 13.17 19.10 6.69
N VAL A 95 12.54 20.28 6.88
CA VAL A 95 11.62 20.87 5.88
C VAL A 95 12.33 21.11 4.55
N ASN A 96 13.57 21.60 4.60
CA ASN A 96 14.35 21.87 3.38
C ASN A 96 14.67 20.58 2.60
N ILE A 97 14.94 19.48 3.31
CA ILE A 97 15.18 18.16 2.69
C ILE A 97 13.86 17.59 2.18
N ALA A 98 12.78 17.61 2.97
CA ALA A 98 11.48 17.07 2.62
C ALA A 98 10.86 17.71 1.37
N LYS A 99 11.10 19.00 1.14
CA LYS A 99 10.66 19.71 -0.08
C LYS A 99 11.14 19.06 -1.37
N LYS A 100 12.29 18.40 -1.37
CA LYS A 100 12.84 17.71 -2.56
C LYS A 100 12.07 16.42 -2.92
N PHE A 101 11.24 15.93 -2.01
CA PHE A 101 10.45 14.71 -2.16
C PHE A 101 8.95 14.96 -2.37
N ILE A 102 8.55 16.22 -2.59
CA ILE A 102 7.15 16.55 -2.92
C ILE A 102 6.74 15.82 -4.19
N GLY A 103 5.53 15.24 -4.18
CA GLY A 103 4.98 14.47 -5.31
C GLY A 103 5.36 12.99 -5.33
N SER A 104 6.04 12.50 -4.29
CA SER A 104 6.42 11.08 -4.17
C SER A 104 5.30 10.14 -3.70
N GLY A 105 4.06 10.65 -3.62
CA GLY A 105 2.89 9.88 -3.15
C GLY A 105 2.52 10.17 -1.69
N LEU A 106 3.35 10.89 -0.93
CA LEU A 106 3.07 11.33 0.44
C LEU A 106 2.85 12.84 0.50
N ALA A 107 1.99 13.29 1.41
CA ALA A 107 1.80 14.70 1.69
C ALA A 107 3.07 15.31 2.31
N ILE A 108 3.31 16.62 2.07
CA ILE A 108 4.50 17.29 2.61
C ILE A 108 4.54 17.26 4.15
N SER A 109 3.39 17.29 4.82
CA SER A 109 3.27 17.12 6.27
C SER A 109 3.87 15.80 6.74
N ASP A 110 3.53 14.71 6.05
CA ASP A 110 3.95 13.36 6.40
C ASP A 110 5.44 13.17 6.11
N LEU A 111 5.92 13.66 4.96
CA LEU A 111 7.35 13.68 4.63
C LEU A 111 8.18 14.40 5.70
N VAL A 112 7.67 15.53 6.22
CA VAL A 112 8.34 16.28 7.27
C VAL A 112 8.33 15.51 8.59
N GLN A 113 7.21 14.88 8.98
CA GLN A 113 7.16 14.11 10.23
C GLN A 113 8.07 12.87 10.18
N GLU A 114 8.09 12.16 9.05
CA GLU A 114 9.04 11.06 8.85
C GLU A 114 10.50 11.54 8.89
N GLY A 115 10.76 12.69 8.30
CA GLY A 115 12.06 13.36 8.41
C GLY A 115 12.43 13.76 9.84
N ASN A 116 11.46 14.22 10.64
CA ASN A 116 11.65 14.54 12.06
C ASN A 116 12.01 13.28 12.88
N LEU A 117 11.39 12.13 12.57
CA LEU A 117 11.77 10.84 13.18
C LEU A 117 13.23 10.48 12.83
N GLY A 118 13.63 10.71 11.58
CA GLY A 118 15.01 10.56 11.15
C GLY A 118 15.98 11.49 11.89
N LEU A 119 15.60 12.76 12.06
CA LEU A 119 16.36 13.75 12.83
C LEU A 119 16.55 13.33 14.29
N MET A 120 15.49 12.88 14.96
CA MET A 120 15.56 12.40 16.35
C MET A 120 16.53 11.22 16.49
N ARG A 121 16.50 10.28 15.54
CA ARG A 121 17.45 9.17 15.50
C ARG A 121 18.89 9.65 15.26
N ALA A 122 19.06 10.68 14.42
CA ALA A 122 20.37 11.27 14.21
C ALA A 122 20.95 11.88 15.49
N VAL A 123 20.13 12.56 16.30
CA VAL A 123 20.55 13.11 17.61
C VAL A 123 21.00 12.00 18.56
N ASP A 124 20.26 10.88 18.60
CA ASP A 124 20.61 9.76 19.47
C ASP A 124 21.94 9.07 19.11
N MET A 125 22.35 9.14 17.84
CA MET A 125 23.53 8.46 17.32
C MET A 125 24.70 9.40 16.99
N TYR A 126 24.53 10.70 17.16
CA TYR A 126 25.54 11.67 16.82
C TYR A 126 26.69 11.69 17.83
N ASP A 127 27.91 11.65 17.31
CA ASP A 127 29.14 11.74 18.08
C ASP A 127 29.85 13.08 17.78
N PRO A 128 29.82 14.03 18.74
CA PRO A 128 30.43 15.34 18.53
C PRO A 128 31.97 15.30 18.49
N ASP A 129 32.61 14.28 19.07
CA ASP A 129 34.07 14.18 19.14
C ASP A 129 34.70 13.83 17.77
N LYS A 130 33.90 13.44 16.77
CA LYS A 130 34.34 13.20 15.38
C LYS A 130 34.60 14.47 14.56
N GLY A 131 34.27 15.64 15.06
CA GLY A 131 34.59 16.92 14.45
C GLY A 131 33.72 17.34 13.24
N PHE A 132 32.73 16.54 12.84
CA PHE A 132 31.80 16.90 11.78
C PHE A 132 30.61 17.69 12.31
N ARG A 133 30.03 18.57 11.47
CA ARG A 133 28.81 19.30 11.80
C ARG A 133 27.62 18.33 11.95
N PHE A 134 26.77 18.62 12.92
CA PHE A 134 25.54 17.82 13.14
C PHE A 134 24.66 17.75 11.87
N SER A 135 24.51 18.89 11.16
CA SER A 135 23.70 18.97 9.94
C SER A 135 24.14 17.97 8.85
N THR A 136 25.47 17.77 8.69
CA THR A 136 26.02 16.80 7.72
C THR A 136 25.60 15.37 8.06
N TYR A 137 25.70 15.01 9.33
CA TYR A 137 25.30 13.68 9.80
C TYR A 137 23.78 13.49 9.76
N ALA A 138 23.01 14.46 10.25
CA ALA A 138 21.55 14.42 10.29
C ALA A 138 20.93 14.32 8.89
N THR A 139 21.49 14.96 7.88
CA THR A 139 21.00 14.92 6.50
C THR A 139 20.86 13.51 5.98
N TRP A 140 21.80 12.62 6.29
CA TRP A 140 21.75 11.22 5.87
C TRP A 140 20.56 10.48 6.51
N TRP A 141 20.36 10.64 7.84
CA TRP A 141 19.28 10.00 8.58
C TRP A 141 17.91 10.52 8.17
N ILE A 142 17.79 11.83 7.94
CA ILE A 142 16.55 12.46 7.46
C ILE A 142 16.18 11.90 6.08
N LYS A 143 17.12 11.89 5.12
CA LYS A 143 16.88 11.32 3.79
C LYS A 143 16.51 9.85 3.86
N GLN A 144 17.22 9.07 4.65
CA GLN A 144 16.95 7.65 4.83
C GLN A 144 15.54 7.38 5.37
N ALA A 145 15.10 8.16 6.39
CA ALA A 145 13.78 8.03 6.96
C ALA A 145 12.68 8.37 5.93
N ILE A 146 12.83 9.51 5.23
CA ILE A 146 11.89 9.94 4.18
C ILE A 146 11.82 8.93 3.05
N THR A 147 12.95 8.49 2.50
CA THR A 147 12.97 7.53 1.38
C THR A 147 12.35 6.20 1.78
N ARG A 148 12.60 5.74 3.00
CA ARG A 148 12.02 4.51 3.52
C ARG A 148 10.50 4.62 3.70
N SER A 149 10.01 5.74 4.20
CA SER A 149 8.57 6.00 4.33
C SER A 149 7.88 6.05 2.96
N ILE A 150 8.48 6.73 1.97
CA ILE A 150 7.97 6.75 0.59
C ILE A 150 7.86 5.32 0.03
N ALA A 151 8.87 4.48 0.21
CA ALA A 151 8.84 3.11 -0.28
C ALA A 151 7.77 2.26 0.41
N ASN A 152 7.47 2.53 1.69
CA ASN A 152 6.49 1.79 2.47
C ASN A 152 5.05 2.25 2.24
N ASP A 153 4.82 3.57 2.23
CA ASP A 153 3.52 4.19 2.41
C ASP A 153 3.13 5.14 1.27
N GLY A 154 4.06 5.43 0.34
CA GLY A 154 3.84 6.33 -0.80
C GLY A 154 2.88 5.80 -1.87
N ARG A 155 2.43 4.54 -1.77
CA ARG A 155 1.52 3.91 -2.73
C ARG A 155 0.34 3.27 -2.03
N THR A 156 -0.84 3.36 -2.62
CA THR A 156 -2.06 2.70 -2.14
C THR A 156 -1.88 1.17 -2.05
N ILE A 157 -1.20 0.58 -3.04
CA ILE A 157 -0.78 -0.83 -2.99
C ILE A 157 0.69 -0.85 -2.61
N ARG A 158 0.97 -1.30 -1.38
CA ARG A 158 2.34 -1.37 -0.83
C ARG A 158 3.24 -2.24 -1.70
N MET A 159 4.44 -1.73 -1.97
CA MET A 159 5.50 -2.41 -2.72
C MET A 159 6.70 -2.72 -1.81
N PRO A 160 7.35 -3.88 -1.95
CA PRO A 160 8.61 -4.15 -1.26
C PRO A 160 9.70 -3.14 -1.64
N VAL A 161 10.58 -2.78 -0.67
CA VAL A 161 11.61 -1.74 -0.85
C VAL A 161 12.52 -2.04 -2.05
N HIS A 162 12.97 -3.30 -2.21
CA HIS A 162 13.82 -3.68 -3.34
C HIS A 162 13.15 -3.50 -4.72
N ALA A 163 11.83 -3.75 -4.80
CA ALA A 163 11.08 -3.53 -6.03
C ALA A 163 10.88 -2.03 -6.30
N HIS A 164 10.68 -1.23 -5.24
CA HIS A 164 10.61 0.23 -5.34
C HIS A 164 11.94 0.82 -5.84
N GLU A 165 13.08 0.38 -5.30
CA GLU A 165 14.40 0.82 -5.76
C GLU A 165 14.65 0.47 -7.23
N ALA A 166 14.27 -0.74 -7.65
CA ALA A 166 14.37 -1.15 -9.04
C ALA A 166 13.47 -0.32 -9.96
N LEU A 167 12.24 0.01 -9.50
CA LEU A 167 11.33 0.88 -10.23
C LEU A 167 11.88 2.30 -10.39
N VAL A 168 12.47 2.88 -9.35
CA VAL A 168 13.11 4.20 -9.42
C VAL A 168 14.26 4.21 -10.43
N LYS A 169 15.11 3.16 -10.43
CA LYS A 169 16.18 3.01 -11.42
C LYS A 169 15.62 2.90 -12.85
N TYR A 170 14.55 2.12 -13.03
CA TYR A 170 13.86 1.99 -14.30
C TYR A 170 13.31 3.33 -14.82
N GLN A 171 12.60 4.07 -13.97
CA GLN A 171 12.05 5.37 -14.33
C GLN A 171 13.14 6.38 -14.69
N LYS A 172 14.26 6.37 -13.95
CA LYS A 172 15.42 7.20 -14.28
C LYS A 172 15.98 6.84 -15.64
N PHE A 173 16.20 5.56 -15.90
CA PHE A 173 16.73 5.09 -17.17
C PHE A 173 15.83 5.49 -18.35
N VAL A 174 14.52 5.27 -18.24
CA VAL A 174 13.56 5.66 -19.29
C VAL A 174 13.57 7.17 -19.53
N LYS A 175 13.69 7.97 -18.47
CA LYS A 175 13.79 9.43 -18.58
C LYS A 175 15.05 9.86 -19.30
N ASP A 176 16.20 9.31 -18.91
CA ASP A 176 17.50 9.62 -19.52
C ASP A 176 17.53 9.18 -20.99
N TRP A 177 16.94 8.03 -21.30
CA TRP A 177 16.78 7.54 -22.68
C TRP A 177 15.95 8.50 -23.55
N ASN A 178 14.79 8.93 -23.04
CA ASN A 178 13.92 9.86 -23.76
C ASN A 178 14.59 11.23 -24.00
N MET A 179 15.45 11.69 -23.11
CA MET A 179 16.23 12.92 -23.29
C MET A 179 17.30 12.76 -24.35
N THR A 180 17.93 11.58 -24.45
CA THR A 180 19.03 11.33 -25.40
C THR A 180 18.52 11.02 -26.80
N ASN A 181 17.42 10.27 -26.93
CA ASN A 181 16.92 9.77 -28.22
C ASN A 181 15.72 10.58 -28.77
N SER A 182 15.48 11.81 -28.28
CA SER A 182 14.40 12.70 -28.74
C SER A 182 12.99 12.09 -28.69
N GLY A 183 12.79 11.04 -27.88
CA GLY A 183 11.48 10.44 -27.60
C GLY A 183 10.87 9.62 -28.76
N VAL A 184 11.66 9.23 -29.77
CA VAL A 184 11.14 8.55 -30.96
C VAL A 184 10.93 7.05 -30.74
N ASP A 185 11.85 6.38 -30.04
CA ASP A 185 11.76 4.94 -29.76
C ASP A 185 11.96 4.65 -28.28
N LEU A 186 11.08 3.82 -27.72
CA LEU A 186 11.27 3.27 -26.37
C LEU A 186 12.38 2.22 -26.41
N PRO A 187 13.21 2.09 -25.35
CA PRO A 187 14.21 1.05 -25.27
C PRO A 187 13.55 -0.34 -25.28
N SER A 188 14.22 -1.33 -25.88
CA SER A 188 13.72 -2.72 -25.84
C SER A 188 13.82 -3.29 -24.42
N ASP A 189 12.95 -4.26 -24.10
CA ASP A 189 12.95 -4.91 -22.79
C ASP A 189 14.31 -5.54 -22.46
N GLU A 190 15.00 -6.07 -23.49
CA GLU A 190 16.34 -6.66 -23.35
C GLU A 190 17.39 -5.61 -22.99
N GLU A 191 17.37 -4.44 -23.63
CA GLU A 191 18.28 -3.32 -23.32
C GLU A 191 18.06 -2.77 -21.91
N ILE A 192 16.80 -2.73 -21.46
CA ILE A 192 16.45 -2.30 -20.10
C ILE A 192 17.02 -3.28 -19.07
N MET A 193 16.80 -4.58 -19.28
CA MET A 193 17.27 -5.62 -18.37
C MET A 193 18.80 -5.65 -18.29
N GLU A 194 19.48 -5.53 -19.42
CA GLU A 194 20.95 -5.53 -19.50
C GLU A 194 21.55 -4.31 -18.76
N LYS A 195 21.05 -3.09 -19.05
CA LYS A 195 21.57 -1.87 -18.43
C LYS A 195 21.27 -1.74 -16.94
N LEU A 196 20.12 -2.25 -16.51
CA LEU A 196 19.74 -2.21 -15.09
C LEU A 196 20.27 -3.41 -14.29
N GLY A 197 20.78 -4.44 -14.95
CA GLY A 197 21.26 -5.67 -14.33
C GLY A 197 20.16 -6.43 -13.59
N ILE A 198 18.92 -6.41 -14.09
CA ILE A 198 17.74 -7.03 -13.48
C ILE A 198 17.32 -8.28 -14.23
N ASN A 199 16.80 -9.27 -13.50
CA ASN A 199 16.27 -10.49 -14.09
C ASN A 199 14.86 -10.25 -14.68
N GLU A 200 14.44 -11.09 -15.64
CA GLU A 200 13.13 -11.06 -16.28
C GLU A 200 11.98 -11.07 -15.26
N ASN A 201 12.09 -11.86 -14.18
CA ASN A 201 11.09 -11.89 -13.12
C ASN A 201 10.95 -10.53 -12.41
N THR A 202 12.06 -9.85 -12.14
CA THR A 202 12.06 -8.53 -11.52
C THR A 202 11.51 -7.48 -12.48
N TYR A 203 11.87 -7.57 -13.76
CA TYR A 203 11.34 -6.68 -14.78
C TYR A 203 9.81 -6.82 -14.93
N THR A 204 9.31 -8.04 -15.01
CA THR A 204 7.85 -8.32 -15.04
C THR A 204 7.14 -7.79 -13.80
N GLN A 205 7.75 -7.92 -12.62
CA GLN A 205 7.18 -7.35 -11.39
C GLN A 205 7.12 -5.82 -11.46
N ILE A 206 8.20 -5.15 -11.89
CA ILE A 206 8.24 -3.69 -12.02
C ILE A 206 7.16 -3.20 -12.98
N THR A 207 7.02 -3.84 -14.13
CA THR A 207 6.01 -3.49 -15.14
C THR A 207 4.59 -3.68 -14.62
N ARG A 208 4.32 -4.73 -13.83
CA ARG A 208 3.02 -4.96 -13.18
C ARG A 208 2.69 -3.92 -12.10
N TYR A 209 3.69 -3.38 -11.40
CA TYR A 209 3.51 -2.37 -10.35
C TYR A 209 3.45 -0.93 -10.88
N HIS A 210 3.60 -0.75 -12.20
CA HIS A 210 3.59 0.58 -12.83
C HIS A 210 2.18 1.17 -13.07
N PRO A 211 1.06 0.41 -13.10
CA PRO A 211 -0.25 1.00 -13.41
C PRO A 211 -0.62 2.08 -12.40
N GLU A 212 -1.10 3.20 -12.92
CA GLU A 212 -1.64 4.29 -12.13
C GLU A 212 -3.00 3.86 -11.55
N ILE A 213 -3.23 4.17 -10.28
CA ILE A 213 -4.49 3.91 -9.60
C ILE A 213 -5.40 5.10 -9.86
N ILE A 214 -6.59 4.83 -10.40
CA ILE A 214 -7.60 5.84 -10.66
C ILE A 214 -8.65 5.78 -9.54
N SER A 215 -9.11 6.95 -9.08
CA SER A 215 -10.17 7.02 -8.07
C SER A 215 -11.50 6.54 -8.63
N LEU A 216 -12.22 5.72 -7.86
CA LEU A 216 -13.59 5.32 -8.19
C LEU A 216 -14.57 6.50 -8.21
N SER A 217 -14.25 7.58 -7.49
CA SER A 217 -15.05 8.81 -7.44
C SER A 217 -14.77 9.74 -8.63
N THR A 218 -13.92 9.35 -9.59
CA THR A 218 -13.66 10.17 -10.76
C THR A 218 -14.95 10.29 -11.59
N PRO A 219 -15.45 11.53 -11.87
CA PRO A 219 -16.66 11.72 -12.63
C PRO A 219 -16.45 11.29 -14.10
N VAL A 220 -17.51 10.73 -14.70
CA VAL A 220 -17.54 10.27 -16.08
C VAL A 220 -18.66 10.97 -16.84
N GLY A 221 -18.39 11.36 -18.09
CA GLY A 221 -19.35 12.05 -18.95
C GLY A 221 -19.26 13.58 -18.87
N GLU A 222 -19.96 14.26 -19.77
CA GLU A 222 -19.95 15.72 -19.87
C GLU A 222 -20.75 16.38 -18.72
N GLU A 223 -21.81 15.72 -18.24
CA GLU A 223 -22.68 16.22 -17.15
C GLU A 223 -22.14 15.87 -15.75
N GLN A 224 -21.10 15.02 -15.65
CA GLN A 224 -20.43 14.62 -14.39
C GLN A 224 -21.37 13.99 -13.32
N ASP A 225 -22.52 13.49 -13.73
CA ASP A 225 -23.53 12.92 -12.83
C ASP A 225 -23.22 11.49 -12.37
N SER A 226 -22.30 10.80 -13.06
CA SER A 226 -21.89 9.42 -12.78
C SER A 226 -20.42 9.34 -12.45
N THR A 227 -20.04 8.36 -11.62
CA THR A 227 -18.65 8.08 -11.26
C THR A 227 -18.18 6.75 -11.86
N ILE A 228 -16.86 6.54 -11.99
CA ILE A 228 -16.31 5.25 -12.44
C ILE A 228 -16.82 4.09 -11.57
N GLY A 229 -17.01 4.33 -10.27
CA GLY A 229 -17.52 3.34 -9.33
C GLY A 229 -18.89 2.80 -9.66
N ASP A 230 -19.76 3.62 -10.28
CA ASP A 230 -21.13 3.25 -10.63
C ASP A 230 -21.20 2.22 -11.78
N PHE A 231 -20.13 2.11 -12.56
CA PHE A 231 -20.03 1.14 -13.67
C PHE A 231 -19.42 -0.21 -13.25
N ILE A 232 -18.96 -0.35 -12.01
CA ILE A 232 -18.36 -1.61 -11.53
C ILE A 232 -19.47 -2.49 -10.97
N ALA A 233 -19.72 -3.62 -11.63
CA ALA A 233 -20.71 -4.60 -11.18
C ALA A 233 -20.29 -5.27 -9.87
N ASP A 234 -21.23 -5.49 -8.96
CA ASP A 234 -21.04 -6.34 -7.78
C ASP A 234 -21.17 -7.81 -8.17
N GLU A 235 -20.05 -8.49 -8.36
CA GLU A 235 -20.03 -9.92 -8.70
C GLU A 235 -20.43 -10.84 -7.52
N ARG A 236 -20.55 -10.31 -6.30
CA ARG A 236 -20.91 -11.09 -5.11
C ARG A 236 -22.40 -11.37 -5.02
N THR A 237 -23.21 -10.53 -5.62
CA THR A 237 -24.68 -10.63 -5.63
C THR A 237 -25.18 -11.14 -6.97
N ASN A 238 -24.93 -12.43 -7.25
CA ASN A 238 -25.58 -13.10 -8.39
C ASN A 238 -26.98 -13.57 -7.98
N VAL A 239 -28.00 -12.82 -8.36
CA VAL A 239 -29.40 -13.09 -8.01
C VAL A 239 -29.87 -14.43 -8.58
N GLU A 240 -29.39 -14.81 -9.77
CA GLU A 240 -29.72 -16.10 -10.41
C GLU A 240 -29.15 -17.25 -9.58
N ALA A 241 -27.86 -17.18 -9.20
CA ALA A 241 -27.25 -18.21 -8.38
C ALA A 241 -27.90 -18.32 -6.99
N GLN A 242 -28.33 -17.20 -6.40
CA GLN A 242 -29.08 -17.23 -5.14
C GLN A 242 -30.45 -17.87 -5.29
N ALA A 243 -31.17 -17.60 -6.39
CA ALA A 243 -32.46 -18.22 -6.68
C ALA A 243 -32.30 -19.74 -6.90
N GLU A 244 -31.28 -20.16 -7.66
CA GLU A 244 -30.98 -21.59 -7.88
C GLU A 244 -30.61 -22.30 -6.56
N LEU A 245 -29.81 -21.67 -5.70
CA LEU A 245 -29.48 -22.21 -4.38
C LEU A 245 -30.69 -22.31 -3.45
N SER A 246 -31.61 -21.33 -3.52
CA SER A 246 -32.86 -21.37 -2.75
C SER A 246 -33.77 -22.51 -3.22
N ASP A 247 -33.96 -22.65 -4.53
CA ASP A 247 -34.76 -23.73 -5.10
C ASP A 247 -34.14 -25.12 -4.84
N LEU A 248 -32.81 -25.23 -4.90
CA LEU A 248 -32.09 -26.44 -4.51
C LEU A 248 -32.33 -26.79 -3.04
N LYS A 249 -32.30 -25.83 -2.11
CA LYS A 249 -32.61 -26.04 -0.69
C LYS A 249 -34.02 -26.54 -0.51
N ASP A 250 -34.99 -25.89 -1.11
CA ASP A 250 -36.40 -26.27 -1.03
C ASP A 250 -36.63 -27.67 -1.60
N THR A 251 -35.99 -28.02 -2.71
CA THR A 251 -36.05 -29.33 -3.33
C THR A 251 -35.43 -30.40 -2.43
N ILE A 252 -34.30 -30.14 -1.81
CA ILE A 252 -33.70 -31.06 -0.85
C ILE A 252 -34.60 -31.24 0.37
N GLU A 253 -35.17 -30.19 0.93
CA GLU A 253 -36.11 -30.27 2.04
C GLU A 253 -37.37 -31.09 1.70
N LYS A 254 -37.94 -30.91 0.52
CA LYS A 254 -39.06 -31.76 0.03
C LYS A 254 -38.67 -33.21 -0.08
N ILE A 255 -37.48 -33.53 -0.61
CA ILE A 255 -36.98 -34.91 -0.72
C ILE A 255 -36.75 -35.54 0.65
N LEU A 256 -36.21 -34.79 1.61
CA LEU A 256 -35.96 -35.28 2.98
C LEU A 256 -37.26 -35.52 3.74
N ASN A 257 -38.26 -34.64 3.59
CA ASN A 257 -39.54 -34.73 4.29
C ASN A 257 -40.49 -35.80 3.68
N ASN A 258 -40.46 -35.96 2.36
CA ASN A 258 -41.32 -36.94 1.65
C ASN A 258 -40.67 -38.33 1.47
N GLY A 259 -39.44 -38.54 1.97
CA GLY A 259 -38.68 -39.77 1.86
C GLY A 259 -38.82 -40.66 3.10
N ASP A 260 -38.33 -41.91 2.98
CA ASP A 260 -38.25 -42.87 4.11
C ASP A 260 -37.10 -42.55 5.08
N PHE A 261 -36.87 -41.26 5.35
CA PHE A 261 -35.82 -40.78 6.27
C PHE A 261 -36.37 -40.72 7.69
N THR A 262 -35.58 -41.17 8.64
CA THR A 262 -35.90 -40.95 10.03
C THR A 262 -35.53 -39.49 10.43
N ALA A 263 -36.23 -38.94 11.41
CA ALA A 263 -35.93 -37.58 11.89
C ALA A 263 -34.44 -37.41 12.25
N ARG A 264 -33.82 -38.44 12.78
CA ARG A 264 -32.40 -38.45 13.14
C ARG A 264 -31.45 -38.44 11.93
N GLU A 265 -31.84 -39.15 10.83
CA GLU A 265 -31.07 -39.10 9.56
C GLU A 265 -31.13 -37.70 8.92
N ILE A 266 -32.32 -37.07 8.96
CA ILE A 266 -32.51 -35.70 8.44
C ILE A 266 -31.66 -34.69 9.23
N ASP A 267 -31.74 -34.74 10.55
CA ASP A 267 -31.03 -33.78 11.40
C ASP A 267 -29.50 -33.93 11.33
N VAL A 268 -29.01 -35.18 11.27
CA VAL A 268 -27.56 -35.41 11.01
C VAL A 268 -27.11 -34.85 9.67
N LEU A 269 -27.90 -35.02 8.59
CA LEU A 269 -27.58 -34.45 7.29
C LEU A 269 -27.59 -32.91 7.33
N LYS A 270 -28.63 -32.30 7.93
CA LYS A 270 -28.75 -30.86 8.04
C LYS A 270 -27.54 -30.23 8.76
N LYS A 271 -27.13 -30.79 9.89
CA LYS A 271 -25.97 -30.32 10.65
C LYS A 271 -24.64 -30.56 9.92
N ARG A 272 -24.51 -31.76 9.33
CA ARG A 272 -23.28 -32.17 8.64
C ARG A 272 -22.98 -31.30 7.43
N PHE A 273 -24.00 -30.93 6.65
CA PHE A 273 -23.86 -30.10 5.47
C PHE A 273 -24.16 -28.62 5.73
N GLY A 274 -24.53 -28.24 6.94
CA GLY A 274 -24.74 -26.84 7.32
C GLY A 274 -25.96 -26.17 6.71
N PHE A 275 -27.06 -26.93 6.44
CA PHE A 275 -28.25 -26.35 5.82
C PHE A 275 -28.94 -25.27 6.65
N GLU A 276 -28.82 -25.34 7.98
CA GLU A 276 -29.40 -24.34 8.90
C GLU A 276 -28.41 -23.26 9.30
N THR A 277 -27.14 -23.63 9.53
CA THR A 277 -26.12 -22.71 10.07
C THR A 277 -25.22 -22.08 9.00
N GLY A 278 -25.33 -22.55 7.74
CA GLY A 278 -24.42 -22.13 6.66
C GLY A 278 -23.01 -22.72 6.75
N THR A 279 -22.65 -23.35 7.87
CA THR A 279 -21.32 -23.94 8.11
C THR A 279 -21.41 -25.44 8.34
N PRO A 280 -20.67 -26.30 7.59
CA PRO A 280 -20.69 -27.73 7.78
C PRO A 280 -20.00 -28.14 9.09
N MET A 281 -20.61 -29.03 9.86
CA MET A 281 -20.05 -29.59 11.10
C MET A 281 -19.24 -30.86 10.85
N THR A 282 -18.21 -31.10 11.67
CA THR A 282 -17.44 -32.36 11.62
C THR A 282 -18.24 -33.51 12.19
N LEU A 283 -17.91 -34.76 11.76
CA LEU A 283 -18.57 -35.96 12.29
C LEU A 283 -18.44 -36.08 13.82
N GLU A 284 -17.35 -35.58 14.36
CA GLU A 284 -17.02 -35.57 15.78
C GLU A 284 -17.93 -34.60 16.53
N ALA A 285 -18.02 -33.35 16.04
CA ALA A 285 -18.90 -32.33 16.61
C ALA A 285 -20.38 -32.73 16.59
N VAL A 286 -20.84 -33.39 15.49
CA VAL A 286 -22.20 -33.92 15.43
C VAL A 286 -22.35 -35.09 16.42
N GLY A 287 -21.30 -35.93 16.59
CA GLY A 287 -21.30 -37.04 17.56
C GLY A 287 -21.44 -36.54 19.00
N GLU A 288 -20.75 -35.46 19.36
CA GLU A 288 -20.84 -34.82 20.68
C GLU A 288 -22.26 -34.33 21.00
N ILE A 289 -22.93 -33.68 20.03
CA ILE A 289 -24.31 -33.21 20.19
C ILE A 289 -25.28 -34.34 20.54
N TYR A 290 -25.09 -35.52 19.94
CA TYR A 290 -25.97 -36.67 20.14
C TYR A 290 -25.48 -37.67 21.19
N GLY A 291 -24.30 -37.46 21.78
CA GLY A 291 -23.68 -38.40 22.74
C GLY A 291 -23.33 -39.75 22.12
N ILE A 292 -22.99 -39.81 20.84
CA ILE A 292 -22.64 -41.02 20.12
C ILE A 292 -21.29 -40.92 19.39
N THR A 293 -20.69 -42.08 19.11
CA THR A 293 -19.36 -42.10 18.49
C THR A 293 -19.36 -41.57 17.07
N ARG A 294 -18.23 -40.99 16.64
CA ARG A 294 -17.97 -40.54 15.28
C ARG A 294 -18.33 -41.58 14.22
N GLU A 295 -17.98 -42.86 14.46
CA GLU A 295 -18.24 -43.95 13.53
C GLU A 295 -19.77 -44.21 13.39
N ARG A 296 -20.52 -44.04 14.46
CA ARG A 296 -21.97 -44.19 14.40
C ARG A 296 -22.64 -43.10 13.59
N ILE A 297 -22.16 -41.85 13.71
CA ILE A 297 -22.62 -40.73 12.85
C ILE A 297 -22.28 -41.03 11.39
N ARG A 298 -21.08 -41.53 11.08
CA ARG A 298 -20.67 -41.90 9.72
C ARG A 298 -21.57 -42.97 9.12
N GLN A 299 -22.01 -43.98 9.93
CA GLN A 299 -22.96 -45.00 9.49
C GLN A 299 -24.34 -44.41 9.16
N ILE A 300 -24.83 -43.48 10.00
CA ILE A 300 -26.11 -42.81 9.79
C ILE A 300 -26.05 -41.97 8.52
N GLU A 301 -24.99 -41.18 8.34
CA GLU A 301 -24.72 -40.36 7.15
C GLU A 301 -24.68 -41.24 5.87
N ALA A 302 -23.88 -42.31 5.88
CA ALA A 302 -23.75 -43.20 4.74
C ALA A 302 -25.09 -43.87 4.36
N LYS A 303 -25.89 -44.23 5.36
CA LYS A 303 -27.23 -44.80 5.13
C LYS A 303 -28.16 -43.74 4.51
N ALA A 304 -28.16 -42.52 5.01
CA ALA A 304 -28.97 -41.43 4.51
C ALA A 304 -28.57 -41.03 3.07
N ILE A 305 -27.26 -40.93 2.78
CA ILE A 305 -26.76 -40.65 1.42
C ILE A 305 -27.13 -41.77 0.45
N ARG A 306 -27.10 -43.04 0.89
CA ARG A 306 -27.53 -44.18 0.05
C ARG A 306 -29.02 -44.05 -0.32
N LYS A 307 -29.87 -43.62 0.62
CA LYS A 307 -31.29 -43.36 0.35
C LYS A 307 -31.48 -42.18 -0.62
N LEU A 308 -30.64 -41.11 -0.55
CA LEU A 308 -30.66 -39.99 -1.50
C LEU A 308 -30.26 -40.43 -2.91
N ARG A 309 -29.35 -41.38 -3.06
CA ARG A 309 -28.89 -41.90 -4.36
C ARG A 309 -29.93 -42.75 -5.11
N HIS A 310 -31.08 -42.99 -4.50
CA HIS A 310 -32.15 -43.73 -5.20
C HIS A 310 -32.57 -43.01 -6.49
N PRO A 311 -32.72 -43.71 -7.65
CA PRO A 311 -32.94 -43.08 -8.96
C PRO A 311 -34.06 -42.06 -9.02
N LYS A 312 -35.19 -42.30 -8.34
CA LYS A 312 -36.30 -41.32 -8.28
C LYS A 312 -35.95 -40.02 -7.61
N ARG A 313 -35.05 -39.99 -6.62
CA ARG A 313 -34.63 -38.80 -5.90
C ARG A 313 -33.43 -38.16 -6.59
N ALA A 314 -32.50 -38.96 -7.05
CA ALA A 314 -31.33 -38.50 -7.78
C ALA A 314 -31.70 -37.77 -9.10
N SER A 315 -32.79 -38.18 -9.77
CA SER A 315 -33.23 -37.48 -10.99
C SER A 315 -33.69 -36.07 -10.75
N GLN A 316 -34.27 -35.76 -9.58
CA GLN A 316 -34.69 -34.40 -9.22
C GLN A 316 -33.51 -33.47 -8.91
N LEU A 317 -32.38 -34.03 -8.41
CA LEU A 317 -31.18 -33.26 -8.09
C LEU A 317 -30.22 -33.09 -9.29
N ARG A 318 -30.42 -33.89 -10.36
CA ARG A 318 -29.52 -33.82 -11.54
C ARG A 318 -29.58 -32.51 -12.29
N MET A 319 -30.70 -31.79 -12.22
CA MET A 319 -30.83 -30.49 -12.90
C MET A 319 -29.85 -29.44 -12.34
N TYR A 320 -29.54 -29.54 -11.04
CA TYR A 320 -28.62 -28.62 -10.37
C TYR A 320 -27.13 -29.02 -10.50
N THR A 321 -26.80 -30.17 -11.09
CA THR A 321 -25.41 -30.65 -11.25
C THR A 321 -24.87 -30.45 -12.67
N ARG A 322 -25.62 -29.77 -13.55
CA ARG A 322 -25.25 -29.51 -14.95
C ARG A 322 -24.82 -28.06 -15.17
N GLY A 323 -24.22 -27.41 -14.15
CA GLY A 323 -23.52 -26.13 -14.26
C GLY A 323 -22.03 -26.34 -14.46
#